data_b130d3eacb7c7370e5f18d0f09b3350f
#
_entry.id   b130d3eacb7c7370e5f18d0f09b3350f
#
_cell.length_a   1.000
_cell.length_b   1.000
_cell.length_c   1.000
_cell.angle_alpha   90.00
_cell.angle_beta   90.00
_cell.angle_gamma   90.00
#
_symmetry.space_group_name_H-M   'P 1'
#
loop_
_entity.id
_entity.type
_entity.pdbx_description
1 polymer ?
#
loop_
_entity_poly.entity_id
_entity_poly.type
_entity_poly.pdbx_seq_one_letter_code
_entity_poly.pdbx_strand_id
1 'polypeptide(L)'
;MKMMKKQATLFPQDAVKIIAELDLEEAQRTAAEVKAALKAQCELIEDAGSMRRQKSKVHDIDFVVVAKSDVDWLKINEKLRLLKAKPNCSGISVIKAFVPCQGGLFQVDFYRAKPSTFGIHLLVRTGSAEHNMWLAGHAFSKGMRLKYSECLIKDGVAIAGETEQGVFDALCLPYTLPIQREIADNKPVWMPQEKL
;
A
#
# COMPACT_ATOMS: atom_id res chain seq x y z
N MET A 1 -58.69 -7.75 -23.96
CA MET A 1 -58.13 -6.64 -23.19
C MET A 1 -56.97 -7.16 -22.39
N LYS A 2 -55.73 -7.09 -22.94
CA LYS A 2 -54.51 -7.61 -22.29
C LYS A 2 -53.90 -6.51 -21.43
N MET A 3 -53.95 -6.69 -20.12
CA MET A 3 -53.17 -5.86 -19.17
C MET A 3 -51.69 -6.24 -19.23
N MET A 4 -50.88 -5.39 -19.85
CA MET A 4 -49.43 -5.45 -19.72
C MET A 4 -49.04 -4.98 -18.33
N LYS A 5 -48.56 -5.89 -17.46
CA LYS A 5 -47.88 -5.54 -16.22
C LYS A 5 -46.53 -4.91 -16.57
N LYS A 6 -46.38 -3.59 -16.31
CA LYS A 6 -45.08 -2.94 -16.25
C LYS A 6 -44.30 -3.57 -15.07
N GLN A 7 -43.27 -4.36 -15.35
CA GLN A 7 -42.23 -4.69 -14.37
C GLN A 7 -41.47 -3.41 -14.09
N ALA A 8 -41.62 -2.90 -12.89
CA ALA A 8 -40.76 -1.84 -12.38
C ALA A 8 -39.35 -2.40 -12.21
N THR A 9 -38.40 -1.86 -12.93
CA THR A 9 -36.97 -2.11 -12.72
C THR A 9 -36.56 -1.51 -11.37
N LEU A 10 -36.34 -2.39 -10.41
CA LEU A 10 -36.01 -2.07 -9.01
C LEU A 10 -34.49 -1.93 -8.84
N PHE A 11 -33.85 -1.05 -9.64
CA PHE A 11 -32.44 -0.67 -9.42
C PHE A 11 -32.34 0.83 -9.55
N PRO A 12 -31.94 1.56 -8.49
CA PRO A 12 -31.60 2.97 -8.64
C PRO A 12 -30.39 3.07 -9.57
N GLN A 13 -30.54 3.85 -10.64
CA GLN A 13 -29.49 4.15 -11.63
C GLN A 13 -28.51 5.22 -11.11
N ASP A 14 -27.93 5.03 -9.92
CA ASP A 14 -26.74 5.76 -9.54
C ASP A 14 -25.58 4.77 -9.55
N ALA A 15 -25.06 4.47 -10.74
CA ALA A 15 -23.82 3.77 -10.89
C ALA A 15 -22.73 4.62 -10.22
N VAL A 16 -22.31 4.19 -9.01
CA VAL A 16 -21.26 4.88 -8.27
C VAL A 16 -19.99 4.82 -9.11
N LYS A 17 -19.52 5.99 -9.54
CA LYS A 17 -18.33 6.12 -10.37
C LYS A 17 -17.09 5.69 -9.58
N ILE A 18 -16.33 4.77 -10.13
CA ILE A 18 -14.98 4.45 -9.65
C ILE A 18 -14.01 5.39 -10.35
N ILE A 19 -13.20 6.08 -9.54
CA ILE A 19 -12.17 6.99 -10.02
C ILE A 19 -10.90 6.16 -10.25
N ALA A 20 -10.36 6.25 -11.46
CA ALA A 20 -9.16 5.49 -11.84
C ALA A 20 -7.84 6.14 -11.39
N GLU A 21 -7.87 7.45 -11.13
CA GLU A 21 -6.67 8.23 -10.82
C GLU A 21 -7.05 9.49 -10.03
N LEU A 22 -6.28 9.81 -8.99
CA LEU A 22 -6.36 11.06 -8.24
C LEU A 22 -5.06 11.85 -8.37
N ASP A 23 -5.17 13.16 -8.23
CA ASP A 23 -4.00 14.01 -7.98
C ASP A 23 -3.44 13.71 -6.58
N LEU A 24 -2.13 13.92 -6.41
CA LEU A 24 -1.44 13.62 -5.16
C LEU A 24 -2.10 14.28 -3.94
N GLU A 25 -2.48 15.56 -4.05
CA GLU A 25 -3.11 16.29 -2.96
C GLU A 25 -4.45 15.67 -2.53
N GLU A 26 -5.28 15.27 -3.49
CA GLU A 26 -6.56 14.60 -3.21
C GLU A 26 -6.33 13.23 -2.59
N ALA A 27 -5.36 12.46 -3.10
CA ALA A 27 -5.00 11.16 -2.54
C ALA A 27 -4.51 11.29 -1.09
N GLN A 28 -3.67 12.28 -0.79
CA GLN A 28 -3.19 12.56 0.57
C GLN A 28 -4.31 12.97 1.52
N ARG A 29 -5.27 13.78 1.07
CA ARG A 29 -6.45 14.16 1.84
C ARG A 29 -7.31 12.94 2.17
N THR A 30 -7.63 12.13 1.16
CA THR A 30 -8.39 10.88 1.33
C THR A 30 -7.67 9.92 2.27
N ALA A 31 -6.35 9.77 2.13
CA ALA A 31 -5.53 8.94 3.01
C ALA A 31 -5.56 9.41 4.46
N ALA A 32 -5.51 10.72 4.69
CA ALA A 32 -5.57 11.30 6.03
C ALA A 32 -6.90 11.01 6.73
N GLU A 33 -8.03 11.12 6.02
CA GLU A 33 -9.37 10.78 6.53
C GLU A 33 -9.46 9.30 6.91
N VAL A 34 -8.96 8.41 6.05
CA VAL A 34 -8.92 6.97 6.30
C VAL A 34 -8.05 6.64 7.51
N LYS A 35 -6.85 7.20 7.61
CA LYS A 35 -5.95 7.00 8.77
C LYS A 35 -6.59 7.48 10.06
N ALA A 36 -7.24 8.63 10.05
CA ALA A 36 -7.94 9.17 11.22
C ALA A 36 -9.06 8.22 11.71
N ALA A 37 -9.84 7.67 10.78
CA ALA A 37 -10.92 6.73 11.11
C ALA A 37 -10.41 5.39 11.67
N LEU A 38 -9.22 4.96 11.28
CA LEU A 38 -8.63 3.66 11.67
C LEU A 38 -7.65 3.75 12.85
N LYS A 39 -7.33 4.95 13.35
CA LYS A 39 -6.33 5.17 14.41
C LYS A 39 -6.56 4.29 15.65
N ALA A 40 -7.81 4.04 16.03
CA ALA A 40 -8.14 3.25 17.21
C ALA A 40 -7.79 1.75 17.04
N GLN A 41 -7.77 1.22 15.80
CA GLN A 41 -7.50 -0.19 15.47
C GLN A 41 -6.03 -0.46 15.17
N CYS A 42 -5.25 0.57 14.89
CA CYS A 42 -3.87 0.44 14.42
C CYS A 42 -2.87 0.85 15.52
N GLU A 43 -1.81 0.06 15.67
CA GLU A 43 -0.60 0.46 16.37
C GLU A 43 0.24 1.35 15.43
N LEU A 44 0.40 0.90 14.17
CA LEU A 44 1.04 1.66 13.09
C LEU A 44 0.16 1.62 11.85
N ILE A 45 0.09 2.73 11.12
CA ILE A 45 -0.48 2.84 9.79
C ILE A 45 0.29 3.88 9.00
N GLU A 46 0.96 3.44 7.94
CA GLU A 46 1.81 4.28 7.11
C GLU A 46 1.41 4.22 5.65
N ASP A 47 1.54 5.36 4.99
CA ASP A 47 1.36 5.48 3.55
C ASP A 47 2.44 4.68 2.83
N ALA A 48 2.08 4.08 1.70
CA ALA A 48 2.98 3.35 0.83
C ALA A 48 2.71 3.71 -0.65
N GLY A 49 3.12 2.87 -1.58
CA GLY A 49 2.82 2.98 -2.99
C GLY A 49 3.32 4.27 -3.65
N SER A 50 2.65 4.62 -4.73
CA SER A 50 2.96 5.78 -5.56
C SER A 50 2.76 7.10 -4.81
N MET A 51 1.79 7.17 -3.89
CA MET A 51 1.54 8.34 -3.08
C MET A 51 2.73 8.66 -2.15
N ARG A 52 3.31 7.66 -1.48
CA ARG A 52 4.50 7.84 -0.64
C ARG A 52 5.73 8.25 -1.46
N ARG A 53 5.82 7.82 -2.72
CA ARG A 53 6.87 8.24 -3.66
C ARG A 53 6.61 9.61 -4.29
N GLN A 54 5.56 10.33 -3.87
CA GLN A 54 5.19 11.67 -4.33
C GLN A 54 4.88 11.74 -5.84
N LYS A 55 4.27 10.70 -6.40
CA LYS A 55 3.80 10.73 -7.80
C LYS A 55 2.67 11.73 -7.94
N SER A 56 2.72 12.56 -8.99
CA SER A 56 1.67 13.55 -9.27
C SER A 56 0.30 12.92 -9.51
N LYS A 57 0.27 11.67 -9.98
CA LYS A 57 -0.92 10.86 -10.23
C LYS A 57 -0.85 9.55 -9.43
N VAL A 58 -1.93 9.25 -8.73
CA VAL A 58 -2.09 8.10 -7.83
C VAL A 58 -3.25 7.25 -8.32
N HIS A 59 -3.04 5.93 -8.50
CA HIS A 59 -4.05 5.00 -9.02
C HIS A 59 -4.75 4.21 -7.90
N ASP A 60 -4.09 4.08 -6.75
CA ASP A 60 -4.61 3.50 -5.52
C ASP A 60 -3.85 4.06 -4.32
N ILE A 61 -4.46 4.00 -3.15
CA ILE A 61 -3.80 4.38 -1.90
C ILE A 61 -3.41 3.10 -1.18
N ASP A 62 -2.12 2.89 -0.99
CA ASP A 62 -1.57 1.77 -0.26
C ASP A 62 -1.25 2.15 1.18
N PHE A 63 -1.65 1.29 2.13
CA PHE A 63 -1.26 1.40 3.53
C PHE A 63 -0.57 0.13 4.01
N VAL A 64 0.48 0.28 4.80
CA VAL A 64 1.03 -0.82 5.62
C VAL A 64 0.57 -0.62 7.05
N VAL A 65 0.00 -1.68 7.63
CA VAL A 65 -0.73 -1.61 8.90
C VAL A 65 -0.22 -2.65 9.88
N VAL A 66 0.13 -2.23 11.09
CA VAL A 66 0.22 -3.08 12.26
C VAL A 66 -1.05 -2.86 13.07
N ALA A 67 -1.96 -3.82 13.05
CA ALA A 67 -3.17 -3.77 13.87
C ALA A 67 -2.84 -4.12 15.33
N LYS A 68 -3.55 -3.51 16.28
CA LYS A 68 -3.33 -3.77 17.72
C LYS A 68 -3.64 -5.22 18.11
N SER A 69 -4.55 -5.87 17.39
CA SER A 69 -4.92 -7.27 17.56
C SER A 69 -5.51 -7.85 16.27
N ASP A 70 -5.72 -9.17 16.24
CA ASP A 70 -6.43 -9.83 15.13
C ASP A 70 -7.89 -9.33 15.04
N VAL A 71 -8.52 -9.07 16.17
CA VAL A 71 -9.88 -8.51 16.23
C VAL A 71 -9.90 -7.10 15.65
N ASP A 72 -8.90 -6.27 15.97
CA ASP A 72 -8.83 -4.92 15.43
C ASP A 72 -8.57 -4.90 13.93
N TRP A 73 -7.80 -5.86 13.40
CA TRP A 73 -7.66 -6.06 11.95
C TRP A 73 -9.03 -6.31 11.29
N LEU A 74 -9.84 -7.18 11.86
CA LEU A 74 -11.18 -7.47 11.33
C LEU A 74 -12.11 -6.26 11.43
N LYS A 75 -12.00 -5.46 12.49
CA LYS A 75 -12.79 -4.23 12.68
C LYS A 75 -12.45 -3.13 11.66
N ILE A 76 -11.32 -3.18 10.95
CA ILE A 76 -11.01 -2.24 9.87
C ILE A 76 -12.15 -2.20 8.85
N ASN A 77 -12.68 -3.35 8.45
CA ASN A 77 -13.81 -3.41 7.51
C ASN A 77 -15.07 -2.72 8.04
N GLU A 78 -15.36 -2.86 9.33
CA GLU A 78 -16.50 -2.19 9.95
C GLU A 78 -16.32 -0.68 9.96
N LYS A 79 -15.11 -0.20 10.27
CA LYS A 79 -14.77 1.23 10.23
C LYS A 79 -14.84 1.79 8.82
N LEU A 80 -14.35 1.08 7.83
CA LEU A 80 -14.45 1.48 6.43
C LEU A 80 -15.92 1.60 5.97
N ARG A 81 -16.81 0.71 6.44
CA ARG A 81 -18.25 0.83 6.15
C ARG A 81 -18.86 2.11 6.74
N LEU A 82 -18.39 2.56 7.91
CA LEU A 82 -18.84 3.84 8.49
C LEU A 82 -18.43 5.03 7.62
N LEU A 83 -17.33 4.92 6.87
CA LEU A 83 -16.92 5.87 5.84
C LEU A 83 -17.66 5.70 4.51
N LYS A 84 -18.72 4.85 4.46
CA LYS A 84 -19.46 4.49 3.24
C LYS A 84 -18.56 3.80 2.19
N ALA A 85 -17.45 3.21 2.61
CA ALA A 85 -16.61 2.44 1.72
C ALA A 85 -17.29 1.17 1.24
N LYS A 86 -16.99 0.76 0.01
CA LYS A 86 -17.42 -0.52 -0.56
C LYS A 86 -16.30 -1.54 -0.43
N PRO A 87 -16.50 -2.66 0.29
CA PRO A 87 -15.50 -3.72 0.36
C PRO A 87 -15.26 -4.31 -1.03
N ASN A 88 -13.99 -4.60 -1.34
CA ASN A 88 -13.59 -5.31 -2.55
C ASN A 88 -13.00 -6.69 -2.20
N CYS A 89 -12.05 -6.72 -1.25
CA CYS A 89 -11.45 -7.94 -0.74
C CYS A 89 -11.19 -7.81 0.75
N SER A 90 -11.40 -8.89 1.50
CA SER A 90 -11.21 -8.90 2.95
C SER A 90 -10.55 -10.20 3.36
N GLY A 91 -9.25 -10.16 3.57
CA GLY A 91 -8.41 -11.30 3.92
C GLY A 91 -7.61 -11.11 5.20
N ILE A 92 -6.93 -12.16 5.63
CA ILE A 92 -6.09 -12.18 6.84
C ILE A 92 -4.91 -11.20 6.70
N SER A 93 -4.35 -11.07 5.49
CA SER A 93 -3.14 -10.27 5.24
C SER A 93 -3.41 -9.00 4.42
N VAL A 94 -4.54 -8.93 3.73
CA VAL A 94 -4.88 -7.81 2.84
C VAL A 94 -6.36 -7.49 2.94
N ILE A 95 -6.68 -6.20 3.05
CA ILE A 95 -8.02 -5.66 2.89
C ILE A 95 -7.97 -4.66 1.75
N LYS A 96 -8.93 -4.75 0.82
CA LYS A 96 -9.12 -3.79 -0.27
C LYS A 96 -10.52 -3.24 -0.23
N ALA A 97 -10.66 -1.94 -0.41
CA ALA A 97 -11.94 -1.28 -0.42
C ALA A 97 -11.94 -0.07 -1.38
N PHE A 98 -13.12 0.40 -1.72
CA PHE A 98 -13.31 1.67 -2.41
C PHE A 98 -13.89 2.67 -1.41
N VAL A 99 -13.16 3.74 -1.13
CA VAL A 99 -13.59 4.82 -0.22
C VAL A 99 -14.13 6.01 -1.00
N PRO A 100 -15.08 6.77 -0.45
CA PRO A 100 -15.52 8.02 -1.06
C PRO A 100 -14.36 9.01 -1.22
N CYS A 101 -14.30 9.67 -2.37
CA CYS A 101 -13.40 10.76 -2.68
C CYS A 101 -14.12 11.79 -3.55
N GLN A 102 -13.45 12.87 -3.94
CA GLN A 102 -14.03 13.84 -4.84
C GLN A 102 -14.40 13.19 -6.19
N GLY A 103 -15.67 13.19 -6.51
CA GLY A 103 -16.20 12.70 -7.79
C GLY A 103 -16.54 11.21 -7.83
N GLY A 104 -16.34 10.43 -6.77
CA GLY A 104 -16.72 9.02 -6.75
C GLY A 104 -16.13 8.18 -5.62
N LEU A 105 -15.71 6.98 -5.96
CA LEU A 105 -15.02 6.05 -5.07
C LEU A 105 -13.61 5.78 -5.59
N PHE A 106 -12.64 5.72 -4.69
CA PHE A 106 -11.24 5.45 -5.01
C PHE A 106 -10.71 4.23 -4.24
N GLN A 107 -9.84 3.45 -4.87
CA GLN A 107 -9.33 2.22 -4.29
C GLN A 107 -8.33 2.52 -3.17
N VAL A 108 -8.47 1.79 -2.06
CA VAL A 108 -7.50 1.75 -0.96
C VAL A 108 -7.17 0.32 -0.61
N ASP A 109 -5.89 0.05 -0.40
CA ASP A 109 -5.36 -1.27 -0.10
C ASP A 109 -4.61 -1.23 1.24
N PHE A 110 -4.95 -2.15 2.13
CA PHE A 110 -4.31 -2.30 3.44
C PHE A 110 -3.54 -3.60 3.48
N TYR A 111 -2.24 -3.51 3.73
CA TYR A 111 -1.33 -4.65 3.85
C TYR A 111 -0.95 -4.83 5.31
N ARG A 112 -1.37 -5.97 5.88
CA ARG A 112 -1.07 -6.30 7.25
C ARG A 112 0.38 -6.67 7.43
N ALA A 113 1.03 -6.06 8.41
CA ALA A 113 2.37 -6.39 8.86
C ALA A 113 2.37 -6.73 10.36
N LYS A 114 3.43 -7.40 10.83
CA LYS A 114 3.79 -7.50 12.24
C LYS A 114 4.82 -6.40 12.57
N PRO A 115 5.00 -5.99 13.82
CA PRO A 115 6.06 -5.05 14.19
C PRO A 115 7.44 -5.47 13.65
N SER A 116 7.80 -6.76 13.78
CA SER A 116 9.08 -7.32 13.31
C SER A 116 9.25 -7.34 11.78
N THR A 117 8.19 -7.13 11.00
CA THR A 117 8.22 -7.16 9.53
C THR A 117 7.70 -5.86 8.91
N PHE A 118 7.43 -4.85 9.74
CA PHE A 118 6.82 -3.60 9.28
C PHE A 118 7.68 -2.88 8.25
N GLY A 119 8.98 -2.75 8.50
CA GLY A 119 9.91 -2.06 7.61
C GLY A 119 10.04 -2.71 6.25
N ILE A 120 10.11 -4.06 6.20
CA ILE A 120 10.20 -4.76 4.91
C ILE A 120 8.88 -4.65 4.12
N HIS A 121 7.72 -4.72 4.79
CA HIS A 121 6.44 -4.48 4.14
C HIS A 121 6.37 -3.06 3.58
N LEU A 122 6.76 -2.06 4.38
CA LEU A 122 6.75 -0.67 3.98
C LEU A 122 7.68 -0.41 2.79
N LEU A 123 8.90 -0.97 2.83
CA LEU A 123 9.89 -0.89 1.75
C LEU A 123 9.30 -1.44 0.44
N VAL A 124 8.80 -2.67 0.49
CA VAL A 124 8.32 -3.38 -0.70
C VAL A 124 7.03 -2.76 -1.24
N ARG A 125 6.08 -2.39 -0.37
CA ARG A 125 4.83 -1.76 -0.79
C ARG A 125 5.02 -0.32 -1.26
N THR A 126 6.06 0.36 -0.79
CA THR A 126 6.45 1.66 -1.34
C THR A 126 6.96 1.52 -2.78
N GLY A 127 7.75 0.52 -3.11
CA GLY A 127 8.32 0.33 -4.46
C GLY A 127 9.44 1.33 -4.76
N SER A 128 9.71 1.67 -6.03
CA SER A 128 9.03 1.14 -7.23
C SER A 128 9.28 -0.36 -7.45
N ALA A 129 8.63 -0.95 -8.43
CA ALA A 129 8.87 -2.36 -8.78
C ALA A 129 10.35 -2.57 -9.20
N GLU A 130 10.90 -1.65 -9.97
CA GLU A 130 12.27 -1.67 -10.44
C GLU A 130 13.26 -1.53 -9.28
N HIS A 131 12.98 -0.62 -8.34
CA HIS A 131 13.77 -0.48 -7.13
C HIS A 131 13.77 -1.78 -6.30
N ASN A 132 12.60 -2.40 -6.13
CA ASN A 132 12.48 -3.66 -5.42
C ASN A 132 13.24 -4.81 -6.11
N MET A 133 13.19 -4.90 -7.45
CA MET A 133 13.94 -5.89 -8.23
C MET A 133 15.45 -5.69 -8.08
N TRP A 134 15.91 -4.43 -8.20
CA TRP A 134 17.32 -4.11 -8.01
C TRP A 134 17.78 -4.48 -6.58
N LEU A 135 17.01 -4.10 -5.55
CA LEU A 135 17.34 -4.38 -4.16
C LEU A 135 17.40 -5.89 -3.88
N ALA A 136 16.48 -6.67 -4.46
CA ALA A 136 16.48 -8.13 -4.36
C ALA A 136 17.72 -8.74 -5.06
N GLY A 137 18.10 -8.23 -6.24
CA GLY A 137 19.32 -8.63 -6.93
C GLY A 137 20.59 -8.30 -6.15
N HIS A 138 20.63 -7.12 -5.53
CA HIS A 138 21.74 -6.71 -4.66
C HIS A 138 21.84 -7.61 -3.42
N ALA A 139 20.71 -7.92 -2.76
CA ALA A 139 20.66 -8.86 -1.65
C ALA A 139 21.21 -10.25 -2.07
N PHE A 140 20.75 -10.74 -3.22
CA PHE A 140 21.19 -12.03 -3.75
C PHE A 140 22.69 -12.07 -4.04
N SER A 141 23.28 -11.02 -4.62
CA SER A 141 24.74 -10.92 -4.85
C SER A 141 25.59 -10.96 -3.58
N LYS A 142 24.98 -10.67 -2.43
CA LYS A 142 25.60 -10.75 -1.09
C LYS A 142 25.28 -12.03 -0.34
N GLY A 143 24.71 -13.04 -1.00
CA GLY A 143 24.28 -14.28 -0.36
C GLY A 143 23.07 -14.14 0.56
N MET A 144 22.28 -13.08 0.37
CA MET A 144 21.08 -12.79 1.13
C MET A 144 19.82 -12.96 0.27
N ARG A 145 18.67 -13.11 0.89
CA ARG A 145 17.38 -13.20 0.21
C ARG A 145 16.38 -12.21 0.81
N LEU A 146 15.87 -11.33 -0.03
CA LEU A 146 14.79 -10.41 0.33
C LEU A 146 13.45 -11.14 0.18
N LYS A 147 12.82 -11.49 1.29
CA LYS A 147 11.47 -12.07 1.32
C LYS A 147 10.45 -10.97 1.59
N TYR A 148 9.67 -10.63 0.60
CA TYR A 148 8.82 -9.44 0.53
C TYR A 148 7.75 -9.28 1.62
N SER A 149 7.36 -10.36 2.29
CA SER A 149 6.37 -10.34 3.37
C SER A 149 6.91 -10.83 4.71
N GLU A 150 8.22 -11.06 4.79
CA GLU A 150 8.84 -11.64 5.99
C GLU A 150 10.02 -10.78 6.48
N CYS A 151 11.17 -10.87 5.79
CA CYS A 151 12.42 -10.22 6.23
C CYS A 151 13.52 -10.34 5.17
N LEU A 152 14.67 -9.69 5.44
CA LEU A 152 15.93 -10.01 4.80
C LEU A 152 16.55 -11.22 5.52
N ILE A 153 16.90 -12.25 4.75
CA ILE A 153 17.41 -13.53 5.27
C ILE A 153 18.86 -13.73 4.80
N LYS A 154 19.71 -14.17 5.70
CA LYS A 154 21.06 -14.68 5.42
C LYS A 154 21.25 -16.02 6.12
N ASP A 155 21.75 -17.04 5.41
CA ASP A 155 22.00 -18.38 5.95
C ASP A 155 20.79 -18.98 6.69
N GLY A 156 19.57 -18.71 6.20
CA GLY A 156 18.32 -19.17 6.81
C GLY A 156 17.84 -18.35 8.01
N VAL A 157 18.60 -17.34 8.44
CA VAL A 157 18.28 -16.50 9.60
C VAL A 157 17.75 -15.15 9.16
N ALA A 158 16.67 -14.67 9.79
CA ALA A 158 16.16 -13.31 9.60
C ALA A 158 17.15 -12.30 10.22
N ILE A 159 17.60 -11.33 9.42
CA ILE A 159 18.61 -10.35 9.85
C ILE A 159 18.10 -8.91 9.87
N ALA A 160 17.03 -8.59 9.12
CA ALA A 160 16.40 -7.28 9.12
C ALA A 160 14.96 -7.36 8.59
N GLY A 161 14.07 -6.49 9.06
CA GLY A 161 12.67 -6.42 8.63
C GLY A 161 11.83 -5.41 9.39
N GLU A 162 12.23 -5.02 10.60
CA GLU A 162 11.48 -4.11 11.47
C GLU A 162 11.41 -2.69 10.93
N THR A 163 12.49 -2.19 10.33
CA THR A 163 12.59 -0.87 9.74
C THR A 163 13.17 -0.92 8.34
N GLU A 164 12.79 0.04 7.48
CA GLU A 164 13.42 0.17 6.16
C GLU A 164 14.92 0.45 6.29
N GLN A 165 15.31 1.35 7.20
CA GLN A 165 16.71 1.66 7.46
C GLN A 165 17.51 0.40 7.80
N GLY A 166 17.02 -0.45 8.70
CA GLY A 166 17.70 -1.70 9.07
C GLY A 166 17.90 -2.65 7.88
N VAL A 167 16.98 -2.67 6.92
CA VAL A 167 17.15 -3.45 5.67
C VAL A 167 18.27 -2.87 4.82
N PHE A 168 18.33 -1.53 4.63
CA PHE A 168 19.41 -0.87 3.88
C PHE A 168 20.76 -1.06 4.57
N ASP A 169 20.84 -0.90 5.90
CA ASP A 169 22.06 -1.09 6.68
C ASP A 169 22.60 -2.52 6.54
N ALA A 170 21.72 -3.52 6.66
CA ALA A 170 22.10 -4.92 6.50
C ALA A 170 22.60 -5.25 5.07
N LEU A 171 22.13 -4.51 4.07
CA LEU A 171 22.61 -4.60 2.69
C LEU A 171 23.87 -3.78 2.42
N CYS A 172 24.36 -3.01 3.41
CA CYS A 172 25.45 -2.04 3.26
C CYS A 172 25.14 -0.99 2.18
N LEU A 173 23.93 -0.49 2.16
CA LEU A 173 23.46 0.54 1.24
C LEU A 173 23.05 1.80 2.02
N PRO A 174 23.25 3.00 1.45
CA PRO A 174 22.64 4.20 1.97
C PRO A 174 21.11 4.11 1.85
N TYR A 175 20.41 4.68 2.82
CA TYR A 175 18.95 4.74 2.76
C TYR A 175 18.49 5.56 1.55
N THR A 176 17.65 4.97 0.73
CA THR A 176 17.05 5.62 -0.42
C THR A 176 15.66 6.15 -0.04
N LEU A 177 15.47 7.47 -0.09
CA LEU A 177 14.18 8.09 0.19
C LEU A 177 13.11 7.58 -0.79
N PRO A 178 11.84 7.44 -0.36
CA PRO A 178 10.75 6.99 -1.24
C PRO A 178 10.69 7.74 -2.58
N ILE A 179 10.81 9.06 -2.57
CA ILE A 179 10.78 9.88 -3.77
C ILE A 179 11.94 9.58 -4.75
N GLN A 180 13.04 9.03 -4.25
CA GLN A 180 14.21 8.67 -5.06
C GLN A 180 14.12 7.25 -5.66
N ARG A 181 13.08 6.48 -5.32
CA ARG A 181 12.90 5.09 -5.77
C ARG A 181 12.19 4.99 -7.11
N GLU A 182 12.31 6.01 -7.95
CA GLU A 182 11.76 6.07 -9.31
C GLU A 182 12.88 6.06 -10.34
N ILE A 183 12.55 5.64 -11.56
CA ILE A 183 13.44 5.83 -12.70
C ILE A 183 13.16 7.22 -13.28
N ALA A 184 14.16 8.07 -13.33
CA ALA A 184 14.12 9.35 -14.00
C ALA A 184 15.05 9.33 -15.24
N ASP A 185 14.56 9.81 -16.38
CA ASP A 185 15.33 9.90 -17.63
C ASP A 185 16.02 8.58 -18.05
N ASN A 186 15.31 7.46 -17.88
CA ASN A 186 15.80 6.09 -18.10
C ASN A 186 17.00 5.70 -17.22
N LYS A 187 17.25 6.42 -16.12
CA LYS A 187 18.29 6.11 -15.14
C LYS A 187 17.69 5.89 -13.76
N PRO A 188 18.13 4.84 -13.05
CA PRO A 188 17.77 4.64 -11.67
C PRO A 188 18.40 5.72 -10.77
N VAL A 189 17.58 6.49 -10.06
CA VAL A 189 18.07 7.58 -9.18
C VAL A 189 18.85 7.03 -7.98
N TRP A 190 18.58 5.76 -7.61
CA TRP A 190 19.20 5.09 -6.45
C TRP A 190 20.52 4.40 -6.74
N MET A 191 20.94 4.31 -8.02
CA MET A 191 22.26 3.71 -8.36
C MET A 191 23.37 4.73 -8.21
N PRO A 192 24.54 4.32 -7.64
CA PRO A 192 25.74 5.13 -7.67
C PRO A 192 26.11 5.46 -9.13
N GLN A 193 26.38 6.73 -9.40
CA GLN A 193 26.70 7.25 -10.74
C GLN A 193 27.96 6.61 -11.37
N GLU A 194 28.79 5.95 -10.56
CA GLU A 194 30.07 5.37 -10.99
C GLU A 194 29.96 3.96 -11.61
N LYS A 195 28.74 3.41 -11.75
CA LYS A 195 28.51 2.03 -12.24
C LYS A 195 27.57 1.94 -13.44
N LEU A 196 27.43 3.03 -14.20
CA LEU A 196 26.69 3.04 -15.47
C LEU A 196 27.62 3.03 -16.67
#